data_1dcba874becb60589af0b6dce64a9e3a
#
_entry.id   1dcba874becb60589af0b6dce64a9e3a
#
_cell.length_a   1.000
_cell.length_b   1.000
_cell.length_c   1.000
_cell.angle_alpha   90.00
_cell.angle_beta   90.00
_cell.angle_gamma   90.00
#
_symmetry.space_group_name_H-M   'P 1'
#
loop_
_entity.id
_entity.type
_entity.pdbx_description
1 polymer ?
#
loop_
_entity_poly.entity_id
_entity_poly.type
_entity_poly.pdbx_seq_one_letter_code
_entity_poly.pdbx_strand_id
1 'polypeptide(L)'
;MASPASTAGRRPWLAAFAAINALAAGGGAVSLILGLASFGEVIDDRLPFKSLVLAGFALGVLVALPLTVLAWAAWTASSRTDVVALMVGALLIGWIVMQVVVLRAYSPFQPIYLAVGVSLVVASHRARLSTVQRGLLAVPVGAVAIAVGVGLLPHLVKTGLAAKSVVSVLLLLIGIAAVVLGVGWVVRGRRLIGRIATVLAALLTVAVTASIVAPAVAVTNVPRAEVVATPASRGLAFESATLTTSDEVQLAAWFVRGTNRAGVVLLHGAGSTRSAVLDHAAALVDGGYSVVLVDARGHGGSGGVAMDFGWYGDLDVVAATDFLAGQTGIDASRIGVVGMSMGGEEAIGAAAADSRIRAVVAEGATARSAADKAWLSDAYGWRGWVQEQLERVQDQVTGYLSTASPPTALRDSVADASDAHFLLITAGNVDDEGRAAQHIRAAAEDRVTVWTIEGVGHT
;
A
#
# COMPACT_ATOMS: atom_id res chain seq x y z
N MET A 1 -19.23 -9.96 55.27
CA MET A 1 -18.98 -11.25 54.60
C MET A 1 -17.91 -11.02 53.51
N ALA A 2 -16.68 -11.41 53.80
CA ALA A 2 -15.57 -11.32 52.82
C ALA A 2 -15.78 -12.40 51.75
N SER A 3 -15.84 -11.99 50.50
CA SER A 3 -15.86 -12.92 49.33
C SER A 3 -14.56 -13.77 49.35
N PRO A 4 -14.61 -15.10 49.20
CA PRO A 4 -13.40 -15.91 49.17
C PRO A 4 -12.56 -15.51 47.95
N ALA A 5 -11.35 -15.00 48.18
CA ALA A 5 -10.34 -14.85 47.14
C ALA A 5 -10.11 -16.23 46.54
N SER A 6 -10.49 -16.42 45.27
CA SER A 6 -10.20 -17.66 44.55
C SER A 6 -8.68 -17.81 44.45
N THR A 7 -8.10 -18.72 45.20
CA THR A 7 -6.70 -19.09 45.13
C THR A 7 -6.46 -19.68 43.72
N ALA A 8 -5.87 -18.87 42.84
CA ALA A 8 -5.44 -19.34 41.54
C ALA A 8 -4.38 -20.45 41.76
N GLY A 9 -4.68 -21.68 41.40
CA GLY A 9 -3.74 -22.80 41.52
C GLY A 9 -2.64 -22.68 40.45
N ARG A 10 -1.45 -23.22 40.74
CA ARG A 10 -0.36 -23.37 39.77
C ARG A 10 -0.88 -24.20 38.58
N ARG A 11 -0.50 -23.78 37.35
CA ARG A 11 -0.83 -24.46 36.11
C ARG A 11 0.44 -25.00 35.45
N PRO A 12 1.05 -26.09 35.98
CA PRO A 12 2.38 -26.54 35.56
C PRO A 12 2.47 -26.91 34.09
N TRP A 13 1.43 -27.51 33.52
CA TRP A 13 1.38 -27.86 32.10
C TRP A 13 1.34 -26.62 31.20
N LEU A 14 0.59 -25.59 31.56
CA LEU A 14 0.56 -24.34 30.82
C LEU A 14 1.90 -23.62 30.92
N ALA A 15 2.53 -23.65 32.12
CA ALA A 15 3.84 -23.06 32.32
C ALA A 15 4.92 -23.77 31.49
N ALA A 16 4.95 -25.11 31.51
CA ALA A 16 5.89 -25.90 30.71
C ALA A 16 5.69 -25.68 29.21
N PHE A 17 4.44 -25.73 28.74
CA PHE A 17 4.10 -25.45 27.35
C PHE A 17 4.58 -24.06 26.90
N ALA A 18 4.26 -23.02 27.68
CA ALA A 18 4.66 -21.64 27.37
C ALA A 18 6.18 -21.46 27.41
N ALA A 19 6.88 -22.10 28.36
CA ALA A 19 8.33 -22.03 28.47
C ALA A 19 9.04 -22.68 27.28
N ILE A 20 8.60 -23.86 26.85
CA ILE A 20 9.17 -24.56 25.68
C ILE A 20 9.02 -23.71 24.41
N ASN A 21 7.83 -23.15 24.18
CA ASN A 21 7.58 -22.33 23.01
C ASN A 21 8.31 -20.98 23.08
N ALA A 22 8.47 -20.41 24.29
CA ALA A 22 9.27 -19.20 24.49
C ALA A 22 10.74 -19.42 24.13
N LEU A 23 11.32 -20.56 24.57
CA LEU A 23 12.69 -20.92 24.24
C LEU A 23 12.88 -21.16 22.74
N ALA A 24 11.95 -21.87 22.10
CA ALA A 24 11.98 -22.10 20.66
C ALA A 24 11.89 -20.79 19.86
N ALA A 25 10.95 -19.90 20.23
CA ALA A 25 10.81 -18.59 19.59
C ALA A 25 12.02 -17.68 19.86
N GLY A 26 12.56 -17.71 21.08
CA GLY A 26 13.77 -16.97 21.47
C GLY A 26 15.02 -17.44 20.70
N GLY A 27 15.19 -18.76 20.56
CA GLY A 27 16.26 -19.35 19.76
C GLY A 27 16.14 -18.96 18.27
N GLY A 28 14.93 -19.01 17.71
CA GLY A 28 14.66 -18.53 16.35
C GLY A 28 14.95 -17.04 16.18
N ALA A 29 14.53 -16.21 17.14
CA ALA A 29 14.81 -14.77 17.14
C ALA A 29 16.33 -14.46 17.13
N VAL A 30 17.08 -15.12 18.01
CA VAL A 30 18.55 -14.97 18.07
C VAL A 30 19.20 -15.44 16.76
N SER A 31 18.77 -16.58 16.21
CA SER A 31 19.30 -17.11 14.96
C SER A 31 19.09 -16.15 13.77
N LEU A 32 17.93 -15.49 13.69
CA LEU A 32 17.64 -14.48 12.68
C LEU A 32 18.50 -13.21 12.88
N ILE A 33 18.63 -12.73 14.13
CA ILE A 33 19.41 -11.53 14.45
C ILE A 33 20.90 -11.72 14.14
N LEU A 34 21.43 -12.93 14.39
CA LEU A 34 22.83 -13.27 14.15
C LEU A 34 23.10 -13.73 12.71
N GLY A 35 22.10 -13.79 11.85
CA GLY A 35 22.22 -14.26 10.47
C GLY A 35 22.51 -15.76 10.35
N LEU A 36 22.26 -16.55 11.39
CA LEU A 36 22.44 -18.01 11.41
C LEU A 36 21.27 -18.76 10.75
N ALA A 37 20.16 -18.08 10.52
CA ALA A 37 18.97 -18.58 9.82
C ALA A 37 18.43 -17.52 8.86
N SER A 38 17.84 -17.97 7.74
CA SER A 38 17.08 -17.16 6.81
C SER A 38 15.79 -17.91 6.44
N PHE A 39 14.82 -17.21 5.87
CA PHE A 39 13.59 -17.83 5.35
C PHE A 39 13.71 -18.16 3.86
N GLY A 40 14.87 -17.86 3.22
CA GLY A 40 15.10 -17.93 1.79
C GLY A 40 14.78 -16.63 1.06
N GLU A 41 15.45 -16.39 -0.07
CA GLU A 41 15.44 -15.10 -0.80
C GLU A 41 14.03 -14.53 -1.02
N VAL A 42 13.08 -15.36 -1.44
CA VAL A 42 11.69 -14.94 -1.72
C VAL A 42 10.97 -14.39 -0.48
N ILE A 43 11.22 -14.96 0.72
CA ILE A 43 10.59 -14.51 1.95
C ILE A 43 11.37 -13.36 2.57
N ASP A 44 12.70 -13.42 2.51
CA ASP A 44 13.60 -12.40 3.03
C ASP A 44 13.35 -11.05 2.33
N ASP A 45 13.10 -11.07 1.02
CA ASP A 45 12.69 -9.90 0.24
C ASP A 45 11.34 -9.30 0.63
N ARG A 46 10.45 -10.11 1.19
CA ARG A 46 9.13 -9.67 1.68
C ARG A 46 9.14 -9.22 3.13
N LEU A 47 10.26 -9.36 3.84
CA LEU A 47 10.37 -8.87 5.21
C LEU A 47 10.35 -7.34 5.24
N PRO A 48 9.73 -6.74 6.28
CA PRO A 48 9.83 -5.32 6.51
C PRO A 48 11.29 -4.86 6.48
N PHE A 49 11.59 -3.87 5.63
CA PHE A 49 12.95 -3.36 5.38
C PHE A 49 13.96 -4.42 4.90
N LYS A 50 13.50 -5.55 4.36
CA LYS A 50 14.33 -6.72 4.01
C LYS A 50 15.27 -7.14 5.15
N SER A 51 14.82 -6.96 6.40
CA SER A 51 15.66 -7.07 7.59
C SER A 51 15.34 -8.31 8.43
N LEU A 52 16.20 -9.30 8.35
CA LEU A 52 16.19 -10.47 9.24
C LEU A 52 16.34 -10.08 10.73
N VAL A 53 17.13 -9.03 11.00
CA VAL A 53 17.32 -8.51 12.35
C VAL A 53 15.99 -7.99 12.92
N LEU A 54 15.23 -7.23 12.13
CA LEU A 54 13.92 -6.72 12.54
C LEU A 54 12.91 -7.86 12.73
N ALA A 55 12.92 -8.86 11.84
CA ALA A 55 12.08 -10.05 11.96
C ALA A 55 12.41 -10.85 13.24
N GLY A 56 13.68 -11.01 13.55
CA GLY A 56 14.12 -11.63 14.79
C GLY A 56 13.71 -10.84 16.03
N PHE A 57 13.85 -9.52 16.01
CA PHE A 57 13.35 -8.65 17.08
C PHE A 57 11.85 -8.76 17.26
N ALA A 58 11.08 -8.74 16.19
CA ALA A 58 9.63 -8.90 16.22
C ALA A 58 9.22 -10.27 16.82
N LEU A 59 9.87 -11.35 16.41
CA LEU A 59 9.64 -12.69 16.95
C LEU A 59 9.97 -12.73 18.46
N GLY A 60 11.07 -12.12 18.87
CA GLY A 60 11.46 -12.02 20.29
C GLY A 60 10.44 -11.27 21.13
N VAL A 61 10.03 -10.08 20.70
CA VAL A 61 9.15 -9.17 21.46
C VAL A 61 7.68 -9.59 21.39
N LEU A 62 7.19 -10.04 20.24
CA LEU A 62 5.77 -10.32 20.04
C LEU A 62 5.39 -11.79 20.36
N VAL A 63 6.35 -12.70 20.38
CA VAL A 63 6.10 -14.12 20.63
C VAL A 63 6.87 -14.64 21.84
N ALA A 64 8.21 -14.56 21.85
CA ALA A 64 9.02 -15.17 22.90
C ALA A 64 8.79 -14.50 24.27
N LEU A 65 8.82 -13.17 24.35
CA LEU A 65 8.64 -12.43 25.60
C LEU A 65 7.22 -12.65 26.20
N PRO A 66 6.11 -12.53 25.47
CA PRO A 66 4.77 -12.81 26.00
C PRO A 66 4.61 -14.26 26.49
N LEU A 67 5.16 -15.23 25.77
CA LEU A 67 5.15 -16.63 26.21
C LEU A 67 5.96 -16.84 27.49
N THR A 68 7.10 -16.15 27.65
CA THR A 68 7.89 -16.16 28.90
C THR A 68 7.08 -15.62 30.06
N VAL A 69 6.39 -14.49 29.86
CA VAL A 69 5.51 -13.89 30.89
C VAL A 69 4.35 -14.84 31.24
N LEU A 70 3.77 -15.53 30.24
CA LEU A 70 2.73 -16.53 30.49
C LEU A 70 3.26 -17.72 31.31
N ALA A 71 4.44 -18.23 30.96
CA ALA A 71 5.08 -19.31 31.68
C ALA A 71 5.28 -18.95 33.14
N TRP A 72 5.83 -17.76 33.42
CA TRP A 72 6.05 -17.25 34.75
C TRP A 72 4.73 -17.03 35.51
N ALA A 73 3.72 -16.43 34.90
CA ALA A 73 2.43 -16.20 35.55
C ALA A 73 1.71 -17.51 35.90
N ALA A 74 1.76 -18.52 35.01
CA ALA A 74 1.17 -19.83 35.21
C ALA A 74 1.90 -20.63 36.31
N TRP A 75 3.22 -20.49 36.39
CA TRP A 75 4.05 -21.14 37.43
C TRP A 75 3.84 -20.55 38.82
N THR A 76 3.76 -19.22 38.91
CA THR A 76 3.59 -18.49 40.17
C THR A 76 2.15 -18.42 40.67
N ALA A 77 1.20 -19.10 39.97
CA ALA A 77 -0.23 -19.03 40.29
C ALA A 77 -0.80 -17.58 40.30
N SER A 78 -0.31 -16.74 39.41
CA SER A 78 -0.74 -15.33 39.33
C SER A 78 -2.23 -15.22 39.02
N SER A 79 -2.93 -14.33 39.74
CA SER A 79 -4.36 -14.00 39.42
C SER A 79 -4.55 -13.39 38.02
N ARG A 80 -3.46 -12.96 37.37
CA ARG A 80 -3.45 -12.40 36.01
C ARG A 80 -3.20 -13.44 34.91
N THR A 81 -2.99 -14.73 35.24
CA THR A 81 -2.66 -15.78 34.28
C THR A 81 -3.66 -15.84 33.12
N ASP A 82 -4.96 -15.72 33.38
CA ASP A 82 -5.98 -15.75 32.33
C ASP A 82 -5.93 -14.52 31.41
N VAL A 83 -5.62 -13.34 31.94
CA VAL A 83 -5.43 -12.12 31.14
C VAL A 83 -4.18 -12.23 30.27
N VAL A 84 -3.08 -12.72 30.84
CA VAL A 84 -1.83 -12.95 30.10
C VAL A 84 -2.03 -14.00 29.01
N ALA A 85 -2.74 -15.10 29.29
CA ALA A 85 -3.07 -16.13 28.32
C ALA A 85 -3.93 -15.58 27.17
N LEU A 86 -4.92 -14.71 27.46
CA LEU A 86 -5.71 -14.02 26.45
C LEU A 86 -4.84 -13.16 25.52
N MET A 87 -3.94 -12.35 26.12
CA MET A 87 -3.04 -11.49 25.34
C MET A 87 -2.07 -12.30 24.47
N VAL A 88 -1.48 -13.35 25.03
CA VAL A 88 -0.59 -14.26 24.27
C VAL A 88 -1.32 -14.94 23.14
N GLY A 89 -2.53 -15.42 23.41
CA GLY A 89 -3.36 -16.03 22.37
C GLY A 89 -3.68 -15.07 21.21
N ALA A 90 -4.06 -13.84 21.54
CA ALA A 90 -4.33 -12.80 20.54
C ALA A 90 -3.06 -12.42 19.74
N LEU A 91 -1.91 -12.30 20.41
CA LEU A 91 -0.63 -12.01 19.75
C LEU A 91 -0.19 -13.15 18.83
N LEU A 92 -0.37 -14.41 19.22
CA LEU A 92 -0.08 -15.57 18.36
C LEU A 92 -0.98 -15.59 17.13
N ILE A 93 -2.29 -15.35 17.28
CA ILE A 93 -3.22 -15.28 16.16
C ILE A 93 -2.77 -14.15 15.23
N GLY A 94 -2.52 -12.94 15.75
CA GLY A 94 -2.04 -11.80 14.98
C GLY A 94 -0.73 -12.09 14.26
N TRP A 95 0.21 -12.76 14.92
CA TRP A 95 1.49 -13.17 14.34
C TRP A 95 1.31 -14.13 13.15
N ILE A 96 0.44 -15.14 13.27
CA ILE A 96 0.15 -16.06 12.17
C ILE A 96 -0.58 -15.38 11.03
N VAL A 97 -1.58 -14.54 11.33
CA VAL A 97 -2.28 -13.74 10.32
C VAL A 97 -1.28 -12.86 9.57
N MET A 98 -0.39 -12.20 10.28
CA MET A 98 0.67 -11.39 9.70
C MET A 98 1.57 -12.22 8.77
N GLN A 99 2.02 -13.42 9.17
CA GLN A 99 2.83 -14.28 8.33
C GLN A 99 2.11 -14.70 7.04
N VAL A 100 0.83 -15.07 7.13
CA VAL A 100 0.05 -15.52 5.96
C VAL A 100 -0.27 -14.36 5.02
N VAL A 101 -0.68 -13.23 5.57
CA VAL A 101 -1.11 -12.05 4.79
C VAL A 101 0.09 -11.28 4.27
N VAL A 102 1.10 -11.07 5.10
CA VAL A 102 2.27 -10.22 4.84
C VAL A 102 3.35 -10.97 4.06
N LEU A 103 3.83 -12.08 4.64
CA LEU A 103 4.93 -12.82 4.02
C LEU A 103 4.44 -13.74 2.91
N ARG A 104 3.12 -13.98 2.83
CA ARG A 104 2.51 -14.93 1.88
C ARG A 104 3.25 -16.28 1.89
N ALA A 105 3.84 -16.59 3.04
CA ALA A 105 4.58 -17.82 3.27
C ALA A 105 3.66 -18.83 3.98
N TYR A 106 3.52 -19.99 3.42
CA TYR A 106 2.77 -21.07 4.05
C TYR A 106 3.72 -22.03 4.75
N SER A 107 3.42 -22.31 6.03
CA SER A 107 4.15 -23.28 6.84
C SER A 107 3.16 -24.20 7.54
N PRO A 108 3.42 -25.52 7.61
CA PRO A 108 2.56 -26.48 8.31
C PRO A 108 2.44 -26.20 9.82
N PHE A 109 3.33 -25.40 10.39
CA PHE A 109 3.27 -24.99 11.79
C PHE A 109 2.22 -23.89 12.05
N GLN A 110 1.85 -23.10 11.04
CA GLN A 110 0.88 -22.00 11.19
C GLN A 110 -0.50 -22.45 11.67
N PRO A 111 -1.15 -23.50 11.13
CA PRO A 111 -2.41 -24.02 11.65
C PRO A 111 -2.30 -24.45 13.12
N ILE A 112 -1.17 -25.05 13.50
CA ILE A 112 -0.93 -25.52 14.87
C ILE A 112 -0.88 -24.32 15.83
N TYR A 113 -0.04 -23.31 15.54
CA TYR A 113 0.07 -22.13 16.40
C TYR A 113 -1.18 -21.25 16.36
N LEU A 114 -1.92 -21.23 15.25
CA LEU A 114 -3.24 -20.59 15.19
C LEU A 114 -4.22 -21.28 16.15
N ALA A 115 -4.27 -22.61 16.13
CA ALA A 115 -5.10 -23.40 17.03
C ALA A 115 -4.70 -23.21 18.51
N VAL A 116 -3.40 -23.10 18.80
CA VAL A 116 -2.90 -22.75 20.13
C VAL A 116 -3.38 -21.36 20.54
N GLY A 117 -3.22 -20.37 19.68
CA GLY A 117 -3.68 -18.99 19.95
C GLY A 117 -5.19 -18.95 20.24
N VAL A 118 -6.00 -19.59 19.40
CA VAL A 118 -7.46 -19.71 19.61
C VAL A 118 -7.78 -20.44 20.92
N SER A 119 -7.08 -21.54 21.23
CA SER A 119 -7.28 -22.29 22.47
C SER A 119 -6.98 -21.45 23.71
N LEU A 120 -5.92 -20.65 23.70
CA LEU A 120 -5.59 -19.72 24.77
C LEU A 120 -6.67 -18.63 24.95
N VAL A 121 -7.17 -18.08 23.85
CA VAL A 121 -8.26 -17.08 23.88
C VAL A 121 -9.53 -17.71 24.46
N VAL A 122 -9.94 -18.89 23.97
CA VAL A 122 -11.14 -19.58 24.45
C VAL A 122 -11.00 -20.02 25.91
N ALA A 123 -9.84 -20.58 26.31
CA ALA A 123 -9.60 -20.97 27.69
C ALA A 123 -9.58 -19.76 28.65
N SER A 124 -9.29 -18.59 28.15
CA SER A 124 -9.25 -17.32 28.91
C SER A 124 -10.60 -16.62 29.01
N HIS A 125 -11.70 -17.27 28.67
CA HIS A 125 -13.06 -16.68 28.69
C HIS A 125 -13.46 -16.08 30.04
N ARG A 126 -12.79 -16.49 31.14
CA ARG A 126 -12.96 -15.93 32.50
C ARG A 126 -12.08 -14.70 32.75
N ALA A 127 -11.18 -14.36 31.83
CA ALA A 127 -10.31 -13.20 31.97
C ALA A 127 -11.13 -11.91 31.98
N ARG A 128 -11.08 -11.18 33.08
CA ARG A 128 -11.71 -9.86 33.18
C ARG A 128 -10.66 -8.79 32.93
N LEU A 129 -10.66 -8.24 31.72
CA LEU A 129 -9.85 -7.06 31.42
C LEU A 129 -10.31 -5.89 32.30
N SER A 130 -9.37 -5.20 32.91
CA SER A 130 -9.66 -3.93 33.60
C SER A 130 -10.16 -2.89 32.60
N THR A 131 -10.85 -1.88 33.09
CA THR A 131 -11.36 -0.79 32.24
C THR A 131 -10.23 -0.11 31.45
N VAL A 132 -9.05 0.06 32.07
CA VAL A 132 -7.87 0.62 31.41
C VAL A 132 -7.37 -0.29 30.30
N GLN A 133 -7.26 -1.61 30.53
CA GLN A 133 -6.81 -2.56 29.50
C GLN A 133 -7.77 -2.61 28.30
N ARG A 134 -9.08 -2.56 28.54
CA ARG A 134 -10.10 -2.44 27.47
C ARG A 134 -9.87 -1.18 26.65
N GLY A 135 -9.59 -0.05 27.32
CA GLY A 135 -9.32 1.22 26.64
C GLY A 135 -8.05 1.19 25.81
N LEU A 136 -6.97 0.59 26.33
CA LEU A 136 -5.70 0.44 25.61
C LEU A 136 -5.81 -0.47 24.38
N LEU A 137 -6.74 -1.41 24.33
CA LEU A 137 -7.04 -2.23 23.16
C LEU A 137 -8.01 -1.55 22.20
N ALA A 138 -9.01 -0.83 22.73
CA ALA A 138 -10.03 -0.20 21.92
C ALA A 138 -9.49 0.93 21.04
N VAL A 139 -8.52 1.72 21.54
CA VAL A 139 -7.94 2.86 20.81
C VAL A 139 -7.23 2.40 19.52
N PRO A 140 -6.24 1.48 19.53
CA PRO A 140 -5.57 1.06 18.29
C PRO A 140 -6.53 0.32 17.34
N VAL A 141 -7.44 -0.52 17.84
CA VAL A 141 -8.45 -1.19 17.00
C VAL A 141 -9.36 -0.17 16.33
N GLY A 142 -9.80 0.84 17.09
CA GLY A 142 -10.59 1.94 16.55
C GLY A 142 -9.81 2.77 15.53
N ALA A 143 -8.51 3.01 15.75
CA ALA A 143 -7.65 3.73 14.81
C ALA A 143 -7.53 2.98 13.47
N VAL A 144 -7.34 1.66 13.49
CA VAL A 144 -7.30 0.84 12.26
C VAL A 144 -8.67 0.88 11.56
N ALA A 145 -9.78 0.74 12.28
CA ALA A 145 -11.11 0.82 11.70
C ALA A 145 -11.37 2.18 11.02
N ILE A 146 -10.96 3.28 11.67
CA ILE A 146 -11.03 4.64 11.08
C ILE A 146 -10.19 4.69 9.81
N ALA A 147 -8.94 4.22 9.86
CA ALA A 147 -8.02 4.28 8.73
C ALA A 147 -8.55 3.50 7.51
N VAL A 148 -9.05 2.28 7.71
CA VAL A 148 -9.68 1.48 6.66
C VAL A 148 -10.96 2.16 6.14
N GLY A 149 -11.79 2.69 7.05
CA GLY A 149 -12.99 3.44 6.67
C GLY A 149 -12.66 4.65 5.80
N VAL A 150 -11.65 5.45 6.17
CA VAL A 150 -11.16 6.59 5.36
C VAL A 150 -10.66 6.12 4.00
N GLY A 151 -9.86 5.05 3.95
CA GLY A 151 -9.34 4.50 2.69
C GLY A 151 -10.43 4.01 1.72
N LEU A 152 -11.56 3.53 2.23
CA LEU A 152 -12.71 3.12 1.42
C LEU A 152 -13.67 4.28 1.06
N LEU A 153 -13.48 5.48 1.63
CA LEU A 153 -14.37 6.61 1.41
C LEU A 153 -14.52 7.05 -0.05
N PRO A 154 -13.50 6.93 -0.93
CA PRO A 154 -13.65 7.22 -2.36
C PRO A 154 -14.79 6.47 -3.03
N HIS A 155 -15.16 5.26 -2.56
CA HIS A 155 -16.31 4.53 -3.09
C HIS A 155 -17.63 5.28 -2.87
N LEU A 156 -17.83 5.90 -1.68
CA LEU A 156 -19.03 6.68 -1.40
C LEU A 156 -19.18 7.86 -2.37
N VAL A 157 -18.07 8.52 -2.68
CA VAL A 157 -18.06 9.69 -3.58
C VAL A 157 -18.26 9.28 -5.05
N LYS A 158 -17.63 8.18 -5.49
CA LYS A 158 -17.61 7.79 -6.91
C LYS A 158 -18.73 6.80 -7.30
N THR A 159 -19.16 5.93 -6.36
CA THR A 159 -20.15 4.87 -6.66
C THR A 159 -21.45 4.99 -5.83
N GLY A 160 -21.59 6.04 -5.01
CA GLY A 160 -22.75 6.23 -4.13
C GLY A 160 -22.86 5.14 -3.07
N LEU A 161 -24.11 4.76 -2.71
CA LEU A 161 -24.39 3.75 -1.68
C LEU A 161 -24.18 2.32 -2.21
N ALA A 162 -22.93 1.92 -2.34
CA ALA A 162 -22.53 0.56 -2.68
C ALA A 162 -22.04 -0.20 -1.42
N ALA A 163 -21.80 -1.51 -1.54
CA ALA A 163 -21.38 -2.32 -0.40
C ALA A 163 -20.11 -1.79 0.30
N LYS A 164 -19.09 -1.41 -0.46
CA LYS A 164 -17.84 -0.85 0.09
C LYS A 164 -18.07 0.52 0.76
N SER A 165 -18.99 1.34 0.24
CA SER A 165 -19.38 2.63 0.85
C SER A 165 -20.06 2.44 2.21
N VAL A 166 -20.97 1.46 2.32
CA VAL A 166 -21.62 1.11 3.58
C VAL A 166 -20.59 0.62 4.59
N VAL A 167 -19.69 -0.28 4.18
CA VAL A 167 -18.58 -0.77 5.02
C VAL A 167 -17.70 0.39 5.49
N SER A 168 -17.34 1.33 4.62
CA SER A 168 -16.57 2.54 4.97
C SER A 168 -17.24 3.31 6.11
N VAL A 169 -18.52 3.66 5.94
CA VAL A 169 -19.27 4.43 6.96
C VAL A 169 -19.39 3.66 8.28
N LEU A 170 -19.69 2.38 8.24
CA LEU A 170 -19.76 1.54 9.44
C LEU A 170 -18.42 1.47 10.17
N LEU A 171 -17.31 1.27 9.46
CA LEU A 171 -15.98 1.25 10.05
C LEU A 171 -15.60 2.59 10.69
N LEU A 172 -15.95 3.71 10.06
CA LEU A 172 -15.74 5.04 10.63
C LEU A 172 -16.53 5.21 11.94
N LEU A 173 -17.83 4.88 11.95
CA LEU A 173 -18.67 5.00 13.14
C LEU A 173 -18.19 4.09 14.28
N ILE A 174 -17.92 2.83 13.98
CA ILE A 174 -17.41 1.85 14.97
C ILE A 174 -16.04 2.27 15.49
N GLY A 175 -15.14 2.71 14.59
CA GLY A 175 -13.79 3.13 14.95
C GLY A 175 -13.81 4.37 15.84
N ILE A 176 -14.59 5.39 15.50
CA ILE A 176 -14.77 6.59 16.33
C ILE A 176 -15.34 6.21 17.71
N ALA A 177 -16.38 5.40 17.75
CA ALA A 177 -16.96 4.93 19.01
C ALA A 177 -15.93 4.15 19.85
N ALA A 178 -15.12 3.28 19.25
CA ALA A 178 -14.10 2.52 19.95
C ALA A 178 -13.01 3.44 20.54
N VAL A 179 -12.54 4.44 19.78
CA VAL A 179 -11.55 5.42 20.26
C VAL A 179 -12.13 6.25 21.41
N VAL A 180 -13.34 6.80 21.25
CA VAL A 180 -13.99 7.64 22.27
C VAL A 180 -14.23 6.85 23.56
N LEU A 181 -14.81 5.66 23.47
CA LEU A 181 -15.03 4.78 24.62
C LEU A 181 -13.69 4.33 25.25
N GLY A 182 -12.71 3.98 24.41
CA GLY A 182 -11.39 3.58 24.85
C GLY A 182 -10.68 4.67 25.63
N VAL A 183 -10.64 5.88 25.11
CA VAL A 183 -10.12 7.06 25.81
C VAL A 183 -10.90 7.30 27.10
N GLY A 184 -12.23 7.29 27.05
CA GLY A 184 -13.10 7.46 28.23
C GLY A 184 -12.81 6.44 29.33
N TRP A 185 -12.48 5.19 29.00
CA TRP A 185 -12.09 4.17 29.95
C TRP A 185 -10.69 4.41 30.56
N VAL A 186 -9.73 4.88 29.75
CA VAL A 186 -8.35 5.14 30.22
C VAL A 186 -8.27 6.39 31.08
N VAL A 187 -9.04 7.45 30.80
CA VAL A 187 -8.99 8.71 31.54
C VAL A 187 -9.73 8.68 32.88
N ARG A 188 -10.57 7.67 33.12
CA ARG A 188 -11.28 7.54 34.41
C ARG A 188 -10.31 7.45 35.57
N GLY A 189 -10.49 8.35 36.55
CA GLY A 189 -9.63 8.43 37.71
C GLY A 189 -8.27 9.10 37.51
N ARG A 190 -7.92 9.55 36.30
CA ARG A 190 -6.67 10.28 36.02
C ARG A 190 -6.78 11.76 36.36
N ARG A 191 -5.67 12.40 36.78
CA ARG A 191 -5.53 13.85 36.94
C ARG A 191 -5.57 14.52 35.55
N LEU A 192 -5.83 15.84 35.50
CA LEU A 192 -5.99 16.59 34.23
C LEU A 192 -4.83 16.36 33.23
N ILE A 193 -3.59 16.46 33.68
CA ILE A 193 -2.41 16.22 32.84
C ILE A 193 -2.43 14.81 32.23
N GLY A 194 -2.77 13.78 33.02
CA GLY A 194 -2.88 12.40 32.53
C GLY A 194 -4.04 12.20 31.55
N ARG A 195 -5.14 12.96 31.66
CA ARG A 195 -6.23 12.97 30.68
C ARG A 195 -5.77 13.58 29.37
N ILE A 196 -5.15 14.76 29.42
CA ILE A 196 -4.61 15.43 28.23
C ILE A 196 -3.61 14.53 27.50
N ALA A 197 -2.63 13.96 28.23
CA ALA A 197 -1.64 13.06 27.66
C ALA A 197 -2.30 11.83 26.98
N THR A 198 -3.36 11.25 27.58
CA THR A 198 -4.09 10.12 27.00
C THR A 198 -4.80 10.51 25.71
N VAL A 199 -5.45 11.68 25.67
CA VAL A 199 -6.13 12.18 24.48
C VAL A 199 -5.11 12.44 23.36
N LEU A 200 -4.01 13.12 23.66
CA LEU A 200 -2.96 13.40 22.68
C LEU A 200 -2.33 12.09 22.12
N ALA A 201 -2.08 11.10 22.98
CA ALA A 201 -1.59 9.80 22.55
C ALA A 201 -2.58 9.07 21.65
N ALA A 202 -3.88 9.13 21.95
CA ALA A 202 -4.92 8.53 21.12
C ALA A 202 -5.03 9.24 19.75
N LEU A 203 -5.01 10.57 19.74
CA LEU A 203 -5.01 11.35 18.50
C LEU A 203 -3.78 11.05 17.64
N LEU A 204 -2.60 10.97 18.25
CA LEU A 204 -1.37 10.60 17.55
C LEU A 204 -1.48 9.17 16.99
N THR A 205 -2.00 8.22 17.76
CA THR A 205 -2.23 6.84 17.28
C THR A 205 -3.15 6.83 16.05
N VAL A 206 -4.27 7.56 16.11
CA VAL A 206 -5.20 7.66 14.97
C VAL A 206 -4.52 8.32 13.78
N ALA A 207 -3.82 9.43 13.98
CA ALA A 207 -3.16 10.17 12.90
C ALA A 207 -2.09 9.32 12.19
N VAL A 208 -1.19 8.69 12.95
CA VAL A 208 -0.14 7.82 12.39
C VAL A 208 -0.73 6.59 11.69
N THR A 209 -1.73 5.94 12.30
CA THR A 209 -2.38 4.79 11.67
C THR A 209 -3.09 5.20 10.38
N ALA A 210 -3.80 6.33 10.38
CA ALA A 210 -4.52 6.81 9.23
C ALA A 210 -3.57 7.24 8.10
N SER A 211 -2.45 7.90 8.39
CA SER A 211 -1.48 8.32 7.37
C SER A 211 -0.79 7.14 6.67
N ILE A 212 -0.74 5.98 7.30
CA ILE A 212 -0.14 4.77 6.73
C ILE A 212 -1.19 3.89 6.04
N VAL A 213 -2.27 3.56 6.75
CA VAL A 213 -3.21 2.53 6.32
C VAL A 213 -4.25 3.08 5.33
N ALA A 214 -4.73 4.31 5.51
CA ALA A 214 -5.79 4.83 4.66
C ALA A 214 -5.35 5.00 3.19
N PRO A 215 -4.18 5.58 2.87
CA PRO A 215 -3.70 5.63 1.49
C PRO A 215 -3.50 4.23 0.90
N ALA A 216 -2.87 3.31 1.63
CA ALA A 216 -2.65 1.95 1.17
C ALA A 216 -3.96 1.21 0.84
N VAL A 217 -5.02 1.41 1.66
CA VAL A 217 -6.36 0.86 1.39
C VAL A 217 -6.99 1.55 0.18
N ALA A 218 -6.88 2.86 0.07
CA ALA A 218 -7.47 3.63 -1.04
C ALA A 218 -6.90 3.19 -2.39
N VAL A 219 -5.57 3.15 -2.51
CA VAL A 219 -4.90 2.82 -3.77
C VAL A 219 -5.04 1.35 -4.19
N THR A 220 -5.33 0.45 -3.25
CA THR A 220 -5.56 -0.98 -3.52
C THR A 220 -7.04 -1.36 -3.60
N ASN A 221 -7.94 -0.41 -3.36
CA ASN A 221 -9.39 -0.58 -3.45
C ASN A 221 -10.03 0.53 -4.28
N VAL A 222 -9.53 0.72 -5.48
CA VAL A 222 -9.99 1.78 -6.38
C VAL A 222 -11.43 1.53 -6.82
N PRO A 223 -12.34 2.51 -6.69
CA PRO A 223 -13.66 2.42 -7.29
C PRO A 223 -13.56 2.52 -8.81
N ARG A 224 -14.11 1.56 -9.53
CA ARG A 224 -14.08 1.51 -10.99
C ARG A 224 -14.93 2.65 -11.57
N ALA A 225 -14.28 3.61 -12.21
CA ALA A 225 -14.94 4.71 -12.89
C ALA A 225 -15.56 4.25 -14.21
N GLU A 226 -16.66 4.87 -14.62
CA GLU A 226 -17.33 4.58 -15.87
C GLU A 226 -16.66 5.30 -17.04
N VAL A 227 -16.70 4.67 -18.23
CA VAL A 227 -16.26 5.25 -19.48
C VAL A 227 -17.40 6.13 -20.01
N VAL A 228 -17.26 7.45 -19.91
CA VAL A 228 -18.36 8.41 -20.16
C VAL A 228 -18.44 8.94 -21.58
N ALA A 229 -17.36 8.84 -22.37
CA ALA A 229 -17.29 9.33 -23.75
C ALA A 229 -16.33 8.45 -24.56
N THR A 230 -16.44 8.51 -25.90
CA THR A 230 -15.58 7.79 -26.85
C THR A 230 -14.87 8.77 -27.78
N PRO A 231 -13.84 8.35 -28.55
CA PRO A 231 -13.17 9.21 -29.54
C PRO A 231 -14.12 9.84 -30.57
N ALA A 232 -15.26 9.21 -30.83
CA ALA A 232 -16.30 9.80 -31.74
C ALA A 232 -16.83 11.14 -31.19
N SER A 233 -16.83 11.38 -29.89
CA SER A 233 -17.21 12.67 -29.30
C SER A 233 -16.26 13.82 -29.67
N ARG A 234 -15.06 13.50 -30.19
CA ARG A 234 -14.07 14.43 -30.72
C ARG A 234 -13.95 14.34 -32.26
N GLY A 235 -14.91 13.68 -32.91
CA GLY A 235 -14.89 13.49 -34.36
C GLY A 235 -13.85 12.48 -34.86
N LEU A 236 -13.26 11.69 -33.98
CA LEU A 236 -12.24 10.73 -34.34
C LEU A 236 -12.85 9.36 -34.67
N ALA A 237 -12.51 8.83 -35.84
CA ALA A 237 -12.79 7.43 -36.17
C ALA A 237 -11.86 6.51 -35.34
N PHE A 238 -12.41 5.48 -34.74
CA PHE A 238 -11.65 4.60 -33.88
C PHE A 238 -12.09 3.14 -33.97
N GLU A 239 -11.22 2.25 -33.55
CA GLU A 239 -11.48 0.83 -33.40
C GLU A 239 -11.36 0.47 -31.91
N SER A 240 -12.28 -0.36 -31.40
CA SER A 240 -12.13 -0.94 -30.05
C SER A 240 -11.15 -2.10 -30.11
N ALA A 241 -10.20 -2.14 -29.18
CA ALA A 241 -9.19 -3.17 -29.07
C ALA A 241 -9.18 -3.78 -27.67
N THR A 242 -8.78 -5.02 -27.58
CA THR A 242 -8.45 -5.69 -26.33
C THR A 242 -6.97 -6.08 -26.39
N LEU A 243 -6.20 -5.60 -25.40
CA LEU A 243 -4.78 -5.89 -25.28
C LEU A 243 -4.61 -6.97 -24.19
N THR A 244 -3.65 -7.86 -24.39
CA THR A 244 -3.36 -8.91 -23.39
C THR A 244 -1.97 -8.67 -22.82
N THR A 245 -1.89 -8.47 -21.52
CA THR A 245 -0.60 -8.32 -20.81
C THR A 245 0.13 -9.66 -20.68
N SER A 246 1.42 -9.64 -20.36
CA SER A 246 2.21 -10.85 -20.15
C SER A 246 1.73 -11.71 -18.97
N ASP A 247 0.99 -11.12 -18.02
CA ASP A 247 0.32 -11.81 -16.91
C ASP A 247 -1.18 -12.09 -17.18
N GLU A 248 -1.56 -12.13 -18.49
CA GLU A 248 -2.88 -12.57 -19.01
C GLU A 248 -4.06 -11.66 -18.64
N VAL A 249 -3.82 -10.41 -18.24
CA VAL A 249 -4.89 -9.44 -18.00
C VAL A 249 -5.36 -8.84 -19.32
N GLN A 250 -6.69 -8.75 -19.52
CA GLN A 250 -7.29 -8.13 -20.68
C GLN A 250 -7.51 -6.64 -20.44
N LEU A 251 -6.89 -5.79 -21.24
CA LEU A 251 -7.05 -4.33 -21.16
C LEU A 251 -7.94 -3.84 -22.30
N ALA A 252 -8.90 -2.98 -21.96
CA ALA A 252 -9.76 -2.33 -22.93
C ALA A 252 -9.08 -1.08 -23.48
N ALA A 253 -9.06 -0.94 -24.80
CA ALA A 253 -8.43 0.17 -25.46
C ALA A 253 -9.26 0.69 -26.66
N TRP A 254 -8.94 1.90 -27.09
CA TRP A 254 -9.35 2.45 -28.38
C TRP A 254 -8.12 2.76 -29.21
N PHE A 255 -8.14 2.37 -30.46
CA PHE A 255 -7.12 2.71 -31.43
C PHE A 255 -7.66 3.73 -32.46
N VAL A 256 -6.94 4.83 -32.58
CA VAL A 256 -7.19 5.88 -33.57
C VAL A 256 -6.00 5.93 -34.51
N ARG A 257 -6.24 5.73 -35.82
CA ARG A 257 -5.19 5.68 -36.81
C ARG A 257 -4.77 7.08 -37.25
N GLY A 258 -3.48 7.34 -37.22
CA GLY A 258 -2.86 8.56 -37.73
C GLY A 258 -2.23 8.38 -39.11
N THR A 259 -1.42 9.33 -39.55
CA THR A 259 -0.86 9.43 -40.90
C THR A 259 0.67 9.39 -40.99
N ASN A 260 1.38 9.66 -39.87
CA ASN A 260 2.84 9.89 -39.86
C ASN A 260 3.69 8.66 -39.48
N ARG A 261 3.12 7.46 -39.45
CA ARG A 261 3.76 6.19 -39.03
C ARG A 261 4.29 6.10 -37.60
N ALA A 262 4.15 7.14 -36.77
CA ALA A 262 4.49 7.06 -35.37
C ALA A 262 3.26 6.66 -34.52
N GLY A 263 3.49 5.90 -33.45
CA GLY A 263 2.48 5.46 -32.51
C GLY A 263 2.66 6.09 -31.16
N VAL A 264 1.55 6.41 -30.47
CA VAL A 264 1.56 6.93 -29.12
C VAL A 264 0.61 6.12 -28.25
N VAL A 265 1.11 5.62 -27.12
CA VAL A 265 0.28 5.09 -26.04
C VAL A 265 -0.16 6.26 -25.16
N LEU A 266 -1.44 6.36 -24.86
CA LEU A 266 -2.02 7.44 -24.09
C LEU A 266 -2.69 6.90 -22.82
N LEU A 267 -2.23 7.35 -21.66
CA LEU A 267 -2.57 6.82 -20.34
C LEU A 267 -3.28 7.88 -19.47
N HIS A 268 -4.31 7.47 -18.77
CA HIS A 268 -5.06 8.31 -17.84
C HIS A 268 -4.46 8.30 -16.43
N GLY A 269 -4.86 9.26 -15.60
CA GLY A 269 -4.49 9.34 -14.18
C GLY A 269 -5.27 8.38 -13.28
N ALA A 270 -4.86 8.31 -12.02
CA ALA A 270 -5.44 7.46 -10.99
C ALA A 270 -6.97 7.60 -10.87
N GLY A 271 -7.65 6.46 -10.73
CA GLY A 271 -9.12 6.42 -10.55
C GLY A 271 -9.93 7.01 -11.70
N SER A 272 -9.36 7.15 -12.91
CA SER A 272 -9.98 7.69 -14.11
C SER A 272 -10.18 6.61 -15.20
N THR A 273 -10.37 7.00 -16.44
CA THR A 273 -10.51 6.10 -17.61
C THR A 273 -9.92 6.75 -18.84
N ARG A 274 -9.75 5.96 -19.91
CA ARG A 274 -9.33 6.44 -21.24
C ARG A 274 -10.20 7.59 -21.82
N SER A 275 -11.41 7.81 -21.29
CA SER A 275 -12.24 8.97 -21.68
C SER A 275 -11.65 10.31 -21.22
N ALA A 276 -10.85 10.33 -20.15
CA ALA A 276 -10.29 11.57 -19.63
C ALA A 276 -9.20 12.18 -20.51
N VAL A 277 -8.60 11.38 -21.39
CA VAL A 277 -7.48 11.80 -22.25
C VAL A 277 -7.89 12.00 -23.72
N LEU A 278 -9.19 12.15 -24.00
CA LEU A 278 -9.70 12.33 -25.36
C LEU A 278 -9.22 13.62 -26.04
N ASP A 279 -9.03 14.70 -25.29
CA ASP A 279 -8.54 15.97 -25.87
C ASP A 279 -7.06 15.85 -26.26
N HIS A 280 -6.26 15.14 -25.46
CA HIS A 280 -4.87 14.80 -25.81
C HIS A 280 -4.81 13.90 -27.04
N ALA A 281 -5.73 12.92 -27.13
CA ALA A 281 -5.82 12.06 -28.31
C ALA A 281 -6.12 12.86 -29.58
N ALA A 282 -7.07 13.82 -29.52
CA ALA A 282 -7.39 14.69 -30.65
C ALA A 282 -6.17 15.49 -31.11
N ALA A 283 -5.46 16.14 -30.18
CA ALA A 283 -4.26 16.90 -30.49
C ALA A 283 -3.14 16.06 -31.13
N LEU A 284 -2.93 14.83 -30.62
CA LEU A 284 -1.95 13.90 -31.19
C LEU A 284 -2.34 13.42 -32.58
N VAL A 285 -3.62 13.11 -32.82
CA VAL A 285 -4.13 12.67 -34.12
C VAL A 285 -4.07 13.80 -35.15
N ASP A 286 -4.37 15.04 -34.75
CA ASP A 286 -4.18 16.23 -35.59
C ASP A 286 -2.70 16.44 -35.96
N GLY A 287 -1.77 16.05 -35.10
CA GLY A 287 -0.33 15.98 -35.36
C GLY A 287 0.08 14.78 -36.23
N GLY A 288 -0.87 13.95 -36.67
CA GLY A 288 -0.65 12.79 -37.53
C GLY A 288 -0.29 11.49 -36.82
N TYR A 289 -0.22 11.46 -35.49
CA TYR A 289 0.13 10.25 -34.74
C TYR A 289 -1.02 9.25 -34.69
N SER A 290 -0.69 7.96 -34.77
CA SER A 290 -1.64 6.92 -34.40
C SER A 290 -1.64 6.79 -32.86
N VAL A 291 -2.82 6.70 -32.25
CA VAL A 291 -2.94 6.73 -30.79
C VAL A 291 -3.69 5.51 -30.27
N VAL A 292 -3.17 4.84 -29.26
CA VAL A 292 -3.91 3.86 -28.48
C VAL A 292 -4.20 4.42 -27.07
N LEU A 293 -5.50 4.59 -26.77
CA LEU A 293 -5.98 5.03 -25.46
C LEU A 293 -6.33 3.79 -24.63
N VAL A 294 -5.71 3.62 -23.49
CA VAL A 294 -5.85 2.41 -22.66
C VAL A 294 -6.52 2.73 -21.35
N ASP A 295 -7.49 1.91 -20.92
CA ASP A 295 -7.83 1.85 -19.50
C ASP A 295 -6.77 0.98 -18.80
N ALA A 296 -6.08 1.54 -17.82
CA ALA A 296 -5.20 0.78 -16.93
C ALA A 296 -5.96 -0.39 -16.28
N ARG A 297 -5.29 -1.46 -15.89
CA ARG A 297 -5.97 -2.61 -15.28
C ARG A 297 -6.84 -2.20 -14.09
N GLY A 298 -8.00 -2.83 -13.98
CA GLY A 298 -8.99 -2.53 -12.95
C GLY A 298 -9.72 -1.19 -13.12
N HIS A 299 -9.42 -0.39 -14.14
CA HIS A 299 -10.13 0.84 -14.50
C HIS A 299 -11.04 0.62 -15.70
N GLY A 300 -12.05 1.44 -15.86
CA GLY A 300 -12.96 1.45 -17.00
C GLY A 300 -13.44 0.06 -17.40
N GLY A 301 -13.15 -0.32 -18.66
CA GLY A 301 -13.49 -1.62 -19.25
C GLY A 301 -12.43 -2.72 -19.07
N SER A 302 -11.25 -2.41 -18.50
CA SER A 302 -10.15 -3.35 -18.35
C SER A 302 -10.39 -4.36 -17.24
N GLY A 303 -9.83 -5.58 -17.41
CA GLY A 303 -9.77 -6.61 -16.39
C GLY A 303 -8.77 -6.29 -15.26
N GLY A 304 -8.57 -7.26 -14.37
CA GLY A 304 -7.59 -7.15 -13.29
C GLY A 304 -8.04 -6.32 -12.10
N VAL A 305 -7.10 -6.04 -11.19
CA VAL A 305 -7.30 -5.27 -9.97
C VAL A 305 -6.65 -3.90 -10.12
N ALA A 306 -7.38 -2.85 -9.81
CA ALA A 306 -6.88 -1.48 -9.89
C ALA A 306 -5.88 -1.17 -8.77
N MET A 307 -4.87 -0.36 -9.11
CA MET A 307 -3.84 0.12 -8.20
C MET A 307 -3.46 1.56 -8.56
N ASP A 308 -3.90 2.54 -7.76
CA ASP A 308 -3.72 3.96 -8.08
C ASP A 308 -2.28 4.48 -7.92
N PHE A 309 -1.31 3.64 -7.51
CA PHE A 309 0.12 3.95 -7.65
C PHE A 309 0.75 3.39 -8.94
N GLY A 310 -0.04 2.80 -9.83
CA GLY A 310 0.45 2.30 -11.12
C GLY A 310 1.50 1.19 -11.04
N TRP A 311 1.50 0.37 -9.96
CA TRP A 311 2.54 -0.67 -9.79
C TRP A 311 2.50 -1.78 -10.85
N TYR A 312 1.40 -1.94 -11.54
CA TYR A 312 1.29 -2.86 -12.68
C TYR A 312 1.56 -2.18 -14.03
N GLY A 313 1.73 -0.85 -14.05
CA GLY A 313 1.67 -0.06 -15.27
C GLY A 313 2.72 -0.44 -16.30
N ASP A 314 3.90 -0.88 -15.89
CA ASP A 314 4.96 -1.30 -16.82
C ASP A 314 4.46 -2.43 -17.74
N LEU A 315 3.70 -3.41 -17.20
CA LEU A 315 3.13 -4.51 -18.00
C LEU A 315 2.01 -4.03 -18.93
N ASP A 316 1.17 -3.11 -18.45
CA ASP A 316 0.04 -2.57 -19.22
C ASP A 316 0.53 -1.73 -20.40
N VAL A 317 1.54 -0.90 -20.19
CA VAL A 317 2.13 -0.05 -21.23
C VAL A 317 2.91 -0.88 -22.25
N VAL A 318 3.65 -1.92 -21.83
CA VAL A 318 4.33 -2.84 -22.75
C VAL A 318 3.32 -3.54 -23.65
N ALA A 319 2.19 -4.02 -23.11
CA ALA A 319 1.13 -4.62 -23.93
C ALA A 319 0.52 -3.64 -24.96
N ALA A 320 0.39 -2.37 -24.59
CA ALA A 320 -0.05 -1.33 -25.52
C ALA A 320 1.01 -1.01 -26.60
N THR A 321 2.28 -1.04 -26.23
CA THR A 321 3.42 -0.90 -27.14
C THR A 321 3.47 -2.06 -28.14
N ASP A 322 3.27 -3.30 -27.68
CA ASP A 322 3.18 -4.50 -28.54
C ASP A 322 2.04 -4.37 -29.55
N PHE A 323 0.88 -3.92 -29.09
CA PHE A 323 -0.27 -3.69 -29.98
C PHE A 323 0.05 -2.66 -31.07
N LEU A 324 0.64 -1.51 -30.72
CA LEU A 324 1.02 -0.48 -31.68
C LEU A 324 2.09 -0.98 -32.66
N ALA A 325 3.11 -1.66 -32.18
CA ALA A 325 4.18 -2.21 -33.02
C ALA A 325 3.66 -3.23 -34.05
N GLY A 326 2.57 -3.94 -33.73
CA GLY A 326 1.89 -4.88 -34.61
C GLY A 326 0.95 -4.23 -35.66
N GLN A 327 0.67 -2.92 -35.57
CA GLN A 327 -0.26 -2.26 -36.48
C GLN A 327 0.39 -1.96 -37.84
N THR A 328 -0.31 -2.31 -38.90
CA THR A 328 0.13 -1.97 -40.27
C THR A 328 0.31 -0.47 -40.42
N GLY A 329 1.47 -0.05 -40.90
CA GLY A 329 1.81 1.35 -41.15
C GLY A 329 2.44 2.09 -39.97
N ILE A 330 2.57 1.47 -38.79
CA ILE A 330 3.33 2.00 -37.67
C ILE A 330 4.78 1.47 -37.73
N ASP A 331 5.70 2.33 -37.44
CA ASP A 331 7.14 2.03 -37.28
C ASP A 331 7.44 1.76 -35.81
N ALA A 332 7.77 0.53 -35.48
CA ALA A 332 8.03 0.10 -34.10
C ALA A 332 9.21 0.85 -33.43
N SER A 333 10.06 1.53 -34.20
CA SER A 333 11.13 2.39 -33.66
C SER A 333 10.66 3.82 -33.37
N ARG A 334 9.39 4.14 -33.60
CA ARG A 334 8.80 5.46 -33.45
C ARG A 334 7.57 5.43 -32.53
N ILE A 335 7.73 4.79 -31.38
CA ILE A 335 6.67 4.71 -30.37
C ILE A 335 7.00 5.65 -29.21
N GLY A 336 6.02 6.45 -28.81
CA GLY A 336 6.04 7.29 -27.62
C GLY A 336 4.93 6.93 -26.65
N VAL A 337 5.06 7.38 -25.42
CA VAL A 337 4.03 7.25 -24.38
C VAL A 337 3.74 8.62 -23.79
N VAL A 338 2.47 8.94 -23.64
CA VAL A 338 2.00 10.17 -22.98
C VAL A 338 1.09 9.75 -21.83
N GLY A 339 1.36 10.22 -20.63
CA GLY A 339 0.60 9.85 -19.46
C GLY A 339 0.37 10.99 -18.49
N MET A 340 -0.82 10.97 -17.85
CA MET A 340 -1.26 11.95 -16.86
C MET A 340 -1.13 11.36 -15.46
N SER A 341 -0.50 12.06 -14.52
CA SER A 341 -0.37 11.64 -13.11
C SER A 341 0.17 10.20 -13.03
N MET A 342 -0.57 9.24 -12.46
CA MET A 342 -0.26 7.81 -12.45
C MET A 342 0.18 7.29 -13.82
N GLY A 343 -0.54 7.64 -14.90
CA GLY A 343 -0.17 7.20 -16.25
C GLY A 343 1.17 7.76 -16.71
N GLY A 344 1.59 8.94 -16.22
CA GLY A 344 2.93 9.49 -16.45
C GLY A 344 4.02 8.71 -15.74
N GLU A 345 3.74 8.26 -14.53
CA GLU A 345 4.63 7.40 -13.73
C GLU A 345 4.78 6.00 -14.37
N GLU A 346 3.67 5.43 -14.86
CA GLU A 346 3.66 4.18 -15.63
C GLU A 346 4.46 4.30 -16.94
N ALA A 347 4.32 5.44 -17.65
CA ALA A 347 5.06 5.73 -18.88
C ALA A 347 6.59 5.75 -18.64
N ILE A 348 7.01 6.38 -17.55
CA ILE A 348 8.45 6.45 -17.19
C ILE A 348 8.97 5.04 -16.89
N GLY A 349 8.25 4.25 -16.08
CA GLY A 349 8.67 2.89 -15.73
C GLY A 349 8.75 1.95 -16.94
N ALA A 350 7.75 2.02 -17.82
CA ALA A 350 7.69 1.20 -19.02
C ALA A 350 8.83 1.50 -20.00
N ALA A 351 9.32 2.74 -20.07
CA ALA A 351 10.45 3.08 -20.93
C ALA A 351 11.76 2.37 -20.52
N ALA A 352 11.91 2.02 -19.25
CA ALA A 352 13.02 1.18 -18.77
C ALA A 352 12.82 -0.30 -19.14
N ALA A 353 11.55 -0.75 -19.23
CA ALA A 353 11.23 -2.14 -19.54
C ALA A 353 11.19 -2.44 -21.05
N ASP A 354 10.98 -1.43 -21.90
CA ASP A 354 10.81 -1.60 -23.34
C ASP A 354 11.56 -0.52 -24.14
N SER A 355 12.68 -0.90 -24.74
CA SER A 355 13.54 0.00 -25.53
C SER A 355 12.91 0.54 -26.82
N ARG A 356 11.75 0.04 -27.26
CA ARG A 356 10.97 0.60 -28.38
C ARG A 356 10.32 1.94 -28.03
N ILE A 357 10.16 2.24 -26.73
CA ILE A 357 9.65 3.52 -26.25
C ILE A 357 10.78 4.55 -26.36
N ARG A 358 10.62 5.51 -27.28
CA ARG A 358 11.67 6.51 -27.61
C ARG A 358 11.40 7.89 -27.04
N ALA A 359 10.18 8.17 -26.67
CA ALA A 359 9.77 9.45 -26.10
C ALA A 359 8.68 9.25 -25.05
N VAL A 360 8.84 9.90 -23.93
CA VAL A 360 7.86 9.91 -22.83
C VAL A 360 7.48 11.35 -22.51
N VAL A 361 6.18 11.62 -22.46
CA VAL A 361 5.63 12.85 -21.89
C VAL A 361 4.85 12.46 -20.63
N ALA A 362 5.30 12.91 -19.48
CA ALA A 362 4.68 12.63 -18.20
C ALA A 362 4.23 13.93 -17.54
N GLU A 363 2.92 14.10 -17.42
CA GLU A 363 2.31 15.27 -16.82
C GLU A 363 1.90 14.96 -15.38
N GLY A 364 2.40 15.73 -14.41
CA GLY A 364 2.08 15.57 -13.00
C GLY A 364 2.65 14.29 -12.35
N ALA A 365 3.65 13.65 -12.96
CA ALA A 365 4.29 12.47 -12.38
C ALA A 365 5.18 12.86 -11.20
N THR A 366 4.95 12.23 -10.04
CA THR A 366 5.67 12.56 -8.80
C THR A 366 6.30 11.37 -8.10
N ALA A 367 5.55 10.31 -7.87
CA ALA A 367 6.02 9.15 -7.13
C ALA A 367 5.06 7.97 -7.24
N ARG A 368 5.55 6.78 -7.54
CA ARG A 368 4.82 5.52 -7.43
C ARG A 368 5.32 4.61 -6.30
N SER A 369 6.42 4.99 -5.67
CA SER A 369 6.99 4.31 -4.51
C SER A 369 7.61 5.29 -3.52
N ALA A 370 7.90 4.83 -2.30
CA ALA A 370 8.57 5.63 -1.29
C ALA A 370 10.00 6.04 -1.71
N ALA A 371 10.63 5.28 -2.61
CA ALA A 371 11.96 5.61 -3.13
C ALA A 371 11.93 6.88 -3.99
N ASP A 372 10.83 7.17 -4.67
CA ASP A 372 10.65 8.38 -5.47
C ASP A 372 10.56 9.65 -4.62
N LYS A 373 10.30 9.52 -3.32
CA LYS A 373 10.20 10.62 -2.35
C LYS A 373 11.45 10.80 -1.51
N ALA A 374 12.58 10.17 -1.86
CA ALA A 374 13.84 10.24 -1.09
C ALA A 374 14.49 11.65 -1.05
N TRP A 375 13.93 12.62 -1.75
CA TRP A 375 14.34 14.04 -1.74
C TRP A 375 13.69 14.86 -0.62
N LEU A 376 12.69 14.33 0.09
CA LEU A 376 11.93 15.07 1.10
C LEU A 376 12.80 15.52 2.28
N SER A 377 13.73 14.68 2.74
CA SER A 377 14.65 15.04 3.83
C SER A 377 15.58 16.18 3.45
N ASP A 378 16.04 16.24 2.20
CA ASP A 378 16.88 17.34 1.68
C ASP A 378 16.08 18.63 1.59
N ALA A 379 14.81 18.58 1.18
CA ALA A 379 13.96 19.75 1.02
C ALA A 379 13.40 20.28 2.34
N TYR A 380 13.03 19.40 3.29
CA TYR A 380 12.26 19.73 4.50
C TYR A 380 12.93 19.34 5.81
N GLY A 381 14.20 18.88 5.78
CA GLY A 381 14.98 18.46 6.95
C GLY A 381 14.31 17.30 7.72
N TRP A 382 14.29 17.38 9.06
CA TRP A 382 13.74 16.31 9.90
C TRP A 382 12.26 15.98 9.60
N ARG A 383 11.47 16.95 9.15
CA ARG A 383 10.05 16.73 8.78
C ARG A 383 9.96 15.88 7.53
N GLY A 384 10.80 16.15 6.53
CA GLY A 384 10.92 15.34 5.32
C GLY A 384 11.39 13.92 5.64
N TRP A 385 12.38 13.78 6.52
CA TRP A 385 12.83 12.47 6.97
C TRP A 385 11.71 11.65 7.64
N VAL A 386 10.92 12.26 8.53
CA VAL A 386 9.76 11.56 9.16
C VAL A 386 8.77 11.13 8.08
N GLN A 387 8.49 11.99 7.09
CA GLN A 387 7.59 11.65 6.00
C GLN A 387 8.12 10.48 5.17
N GLU A 388 9.40 10.47 4.80
CA GLU A 388 10.03 9.34 4.10
C GLU A 388 9.88 8.01 4.87
N GLN A 389 10.01 8.02 6.21
CA GLN A 389 9.78 6.81 6.99
C GLN A 389 8.31 6.35 6.95
N LEU A 390 7.35 7.28 7.01
CA LEU A 390 5.92 6.96 6.90
C LEU A 390 5.59 6.40 5.51
N GLU A 391 6.13 6.97 4.44
CA GLU A 391 5.95 6.49 3.06
C GLU A 391 6.51 5.06 2.89
N ARG A 392 7.70 4.76 3.44
CA ARG A 392 8.26 3.40 3.41
C ARG A 392 7.36 2.39 4.11
N VAL A 393 6.78 2.75 5.26
CA VAL A 393 5.84 1.87 5.97
C VAL A 393 4.54 1.75 5.18
N GLN A 394 4.05 2.85 4.58
CA GLN A 394 2.88 2.83 3.71
C GLN A 394 3.07 1.91 2.50
N ASP A 395 4.22 1.98 1.81
CA ASP A 395 4.55 1.10 0.69
C ASP A 395 4.52 -0.38 1.09
N GLN A 396 5.04 -0.70 2.29
CA GLN A 396 4.97 -2.05 2.82
C GLN A 396 3.53 -2.51 3.02
N VAL A 397 2.70 -1.67 3.67
CA VAL A 397 1.26 -1.98 3.85
C VAL A 397 0.58 -2.14 2.49
N THR A 398 0.90 -1.28 1.52
CA THR A 398 0.39 -1.36 0.15
C THR A 398 0.79 -2.68 -0.52
N GLY A 399 2.06 -3.07 -0.43
CA GLY A 399 2.56 -4.35 -0.93
C GLY A 399 1.89 -5.57 -0.31
N TYR A 400 1.38 -5.46 0.93
CA TYR A 400 0.60 -6.53 1.57
C TYR A 400 -0.84 -6.60 1.08
N LEU A 401 -1.41 -5.48 0.71
CA LEU A 401 -2.78 -5.38 0.20
C LEU A 401 -2.86 -5.60 -1.31
N SER A 402 -1.74 -5.49 -2.03
CA SER A 402 -1.62 -5.68 -3.47
C SER A 402 -0.95 -7.01 -3.82
N THR A 403 -1.22 -7.53 -5.03
CA THR A 403 -0.45 -8.63 -5.63
C THR A 403 0.70 -8.11 -6.50
N ALA A 404 0.77 -6.79 -6.76
CA ALA A 404 1.87 -6.16 -7.45
C ALA A 404 3.12 -6.10 -6.57
N SER A 405 4.28 -6.20 -7.19
CA SER A 405 5.56 -5.86 -6.55
C SER A 405 5.80 -4.34 -6.64
N PRO A 406 6.45 -3.72 -5.64
CA PRO A 406 6.88 -2.34 -5.76
C PRO A 406 7.73 -2.16 -7.02
N PRO A 407 7.43 -1.17 -7.86
CA PRO A 407 8.18 -0.92 -9.09
C PRO A 407 9.54 -0.28 -8.82
N THR A 408 10.40 -0.28 -9.82
CA THR A 408 11.63 0.52 -9.82
C THR A 408 11.28 2.01 -9.65
N ALA A 409 12.06 2.74 -8.87
CA ALA A 409 11.86 4.17 -8.70
C ALA A 409 11.96 4.92 -10.04
N LEU A 410 11.19 5.99 -10.19
CA LEU A 410 11.12 6.77 -11.44
C LEU A 410 12.51 7.30 -11.86
N ARG A 411 13.29 7.73 -10.88
CA ARG A 411 14.67 8.20 -11.10
C ARG A 411 15.56 7.10 -11.70
N ASP A 412 15.48 5.90 -11.16
CA ASP A 412 16.24 4.75 -11.63
C ASP A 412 15.72 4.28 -12.99
N SER A 413 14.42 4.29 -13.20
CA SER A 413 13.80 3.97 -14.51
C SER A 413 14.26 4.93 -15.61
N VAL A 414 14.38 6.22 -15.33
CA VAL A 414 14.92 7.21 -16.29
C VAL A 414 16.40 6.95 -16.58
N ALA A 415 17.20 6.57 -15.57
CA ALA A 415 18.60 6.21 -15.76
C ALA A 415 18.75 4.99 -16.67
N ASP A 416 17.93 3.95 -16.45
CA ASP A 416 17.98 2.68 -17.17
C ASP A 416 17.47 2.79 -18.62
N ALA A 417 16.53 3.69 -18.90
CA ALA A 417 15.93 3.89 -20.22
C ALA A 417 16.85 4.72 -21.14
N SER A 418 18.00 4.17 -21.50
CA SER A 418 19.08 4.87 -22.25
C SER A 418 18.66 5.40 -23.61
N ASP A 419 17.65 4.82 -24.23
CA ASP A 419 17.17 5.14 -25.58
C ASP A 419 15.99 6.11 -25.63
N ALA A 420 15.41 6.47 -24.48
CA ALA A 420 14.24 7.32 -24.38
C ALA A 420 14.58 8.77 -23.95
N HIS A 421 13.82 9.72 -24.49
CA HIS A 421 13.83 11.11 -24.05
C HIS A 421 12.54 11.41 -23.27
N PHE A 422 12.65 12.23 -22.23
CA PHE A 422 11.56 12.51 -21.29
C PHE A 422 11.23 14.00 -21.28
N LEU A 423 9.95 14.33 -21.36
CA LEU A 423 9.39 15.63 -21.02
C LEU A 423 8.51 15.48 -19.79
N LEU A 424 8.95 16.04 -18.67
CA LEU A 424 8.18 16.11 -17.44
C LEU A 424 7.45 17.45 -17.39
N ILE A 425 6.13 17.43 -17.39
CA ILE A 425 5.30 18.64 -17.30
C ILE A 425 4.79 18.73 -15.86
N THR A 426 5.01 19.87 -15.22
CA THR A 426 4.65 20.10 -13.81
C THR A 426 3.73 21.30 -13.66
N ALA A 427 2.84 21.24 -12.66
CA ALA A 427 1.94 22.32 -12.30
C ALA A 427 2.64 23.33 -11.39
N GLY A 428 2.67 24.62 -11.78
CA GLY A 428 3.35 25.68 -11.03
C GLY A 428 2.75 25.97 -9.66
N ASN A 429 1.49 25.61 -9.42
CA ASN A 429 0.85 25.75 -8.10
C ASN A 429 1.09 24.53 -7.17
N VAL A 430 1.89 23.55 -7.59
CA VAL A 430 2.18 22.31 -6.82
C VAL A 430 3.70 22.17 -6.69
N ASP A 431 4.28 22.78 -5.67
CA ASP A 431 5.74 22.84 -5.44
C ASP A 431 6.40 21.45 -5.45
N ASP A 432 5.72 20.43 -4.93
CA ASP A 432 6.26 19.06 -4.86
C ASP A 432 6.39 18.40 -6.22
N GLU A 433 5.57 18.76 -7.23
CA GLU A 433 5.73 18.26 -8.60
C GLU A 433 7.05 18.75 -9.21
N GLY A 434 7.34 20.05 -9.05
CA GLY A 434 8.59 20.63 -9.53
C GLY A 434 9.81 19.99 -8.88
N ARG A 435 9.76 19.74 -7.55
CA ARG A 435 10.85 19.09 -6.81
C ARG A 435 11.04 17.64 -7.22
N ALA A 436 9.96 16.87 -7.36
CA ALA A 436 9.99 15.49 -7.84
C ALA A 436 10.56 15.41 -9.25
N ALA A 437 10.12 16.29 -10.16
CA ALA A 437 10.63 16.34 -11.53
C ALA A 437 12.14 16.66 -11.58
N GLN A 438 12.65 17.57 -10.74
CA GLN A 438 14.08 17.86 -10.65
C GLN A 438 14.86 16.66 -10.06
N HIS A 439 14.30 15.96 -9.08
CA HIS A 439 14.90 14.76 -8.52
C HIS A 439 15.01 13.63 -9.58
N ILE A 440 13.98 13.43 -10.38
CA ILE A 440 13.99 12.48 -11.50
C ILE A 440 15.01 12.90 -12.56
N ARG A 441 14.99 14.18 -12.97
CA ARG A 441 15.89 14.75 -13.97
C ARG A 441 17.37 14.55 -13.62
N ALA A 442 17.72 14.68 -12.36
CA ALA A 442 19.11 14.55 -11.89
C ALA A 442 19.76 13.19 -12.20
N ALA A 443 18.99 12.17 -12.61
CA ALA A 443 19.51 10.87 -13.03
C ALA A 443 19.92 10.83 -14.51
N ALA A 444 19.39 11.73 -15.37
CA ALA A 444 19.70 11.78 -16.81
C ALA A 444 19.38 13.19 -17.35
N GLU A 445 20.16 14.18 -16.97
CA GLU A 445 19.93 15.60 -17.30
C GLU A 445 19.92 15.90 -18.80
N ASP A 446 20.66 15.13 -19.58
CA ASP A 446 20.75 15.22 -21.05
C ASP A 446 19.50 14.69 -21.78
N ARG A 447 18.70 13.85 -21.13
CA ARG A 447 17.53 13.20 -21.71
C ARG A 447 16.20 13.62 -21.09
N VAL A 448 16.24 14.35 -19.96
CA VAL A 448 15.04 14.81 -19.25
C VAL A 448 14.90 16.33 -19.34
N THR A 449 13.82 16.77 -19.96
CA THR A 449 13.39 18.17 -19.97
C THR A 449 12.26 18.35 -18.96
N VAL A 450 12.29 19.40 -18.15
CA VAL A 450 11.20 19.79 -17.25
C VAL A 450 10.56 21.06 -17.77
N TRP A 451 9.23 21.04 -17.89
CA TRP A 451 8.42 22.19 -18.28
C TRP A 451 7.36 22.45 -17.22
N THR A 452 7.47 23.60 -16.55
CA THR A 452 6.50 24.04 -15.54
C THR A 452 5.46 24.94 -16.19
N ILE A 453 4.18 24.63 -16.00
CA ILE A 453 3.05 25.45 -16.44
C ILE A 453 2.57 26.27 -15.25
N GLU A 454 2.81 27.58 -15.32
CA GLU A 454 2.45 28.51 -14.25
C GLU A 454 0.93 28.67 -14.10
N GLY A 455 0.47 28.80 -12.85
CA GLY A 455 -0.93 29.12 -12.55
C GLY A 455 -1.90 27.95 -12.62
N VAL A 456 -1.43 26.73 -12.89
CA VAL A 456 -2.26 25.52 -12.92
C VAL A 456 -2.01 24.64 -11.69
N GLY A 457 -3.02 23.82 -11.32
CA GLY A 457 -2.93 22.77 -10.32
C GLY A 457 -2.64 21.42 -10.94
N HIS A 458 -2.58 20.38 -10.11
CA HIS A 458 -2.42 18.99 -10.54
C HIS A 458 -3.55 18.57 -11.49
N THR A 459 -3.21 17.84 -12.54
CA THR A 459 -4.13 17.39 -13.61
C THR A 459 -5.01 16.22 -13.18
#